data_af427582da860bbdd6c113ae01464bf7
#
_entry.id   af427582da860bbdd6c113ae01464bf7
#
_cell.length_a   1.000
_cell.length_b   1.000
_cell.length_c   1.000
_cell.angle_alpha   90.00
_cell.angle_beta   90.00
_cell.angle_gamma   90.00
#
_symmetry.space_group_name_H-M   'P 1'
#
loop_
_entity.id
_entity.type
_entity.pdbx_description
1 polymer ?
#
loop_
_entity_poly.entity_id
_entity_poly.type
_entity_poly.pdbx_seq_one_letter_code
_entity_poly.pdbx_strand_id
1 'polypeptide(L)'
;MKRKILSTFLALCMVLTLVPVTAQAAESVTLTDVSGHWAERSITRWVNSGVVQGSDGQFDPNGPLTCGQLATILSKLLKLGAAGDAGFSDSRPGAWYYDAINRCAAAGILNGNGDGTVDPDGTISRERAMVMLGRALGIEPVKNADLTKYGDGAKVAPYASGMVAAMIEAGIVSGVGDNRIAPQDEINRASTVTILDRAIGAYANEDGARVSGNGGITLVVADDVTVTGEAGRLLVSADDVDVTLEGGKTADHVAITGDNSTVTVKSTGVESASVSGDSSKLILESANAGDVTLSGAKSEIETKGTAKVDSVSVTEDAAGATVSAGKGTTIGSVENDAKDATVTGSGTVGSVKSSEDVTVETKGTDVKNTGDGKIDVTDSTGKDTSVSGGSTTTTGSGSTSSGSGSSSSSDKPSHSHRYADAWSYDADYHWHAATCGHDTVSGKEAHTWDEGTVTKEATELADGEMLYTCTVCGATKTEAIIKTGEHTLVHHDAVAADCGTEKDGNVEYWQCTGCGKKFTDDKGSEDAYVTSDDALVIHWAHTEEEIPAVAATCTETGLTAGVKCSVCGKVLTEQTETPALGHDFDEDTLKCTRCGEFEESVVAAIGDHGYKT
;
A
#
# COMPACT_ATOMS: atom_id res chain seq x y z
N MET A 1 59.73 1.05 -10.61
CA MET A 1 58.95 -0.20 -10.52
C MET A 1 57.58 -0.03 -9.85
N LYS A 2 57.41 0.87 -8.86
CA LYS A 2 56.09 1.02 -8.16
C LYS A 2 54.95 1.65 -8.98
N ARG A 3 55.23 2.43 -10.04
CA ARG A 3 54.19 3.05 -10.88
C ARG A 3 53.62 2.16 -11.97
N LYS A 4 54.31 1.09 -12.37
CA LYS A 4 53.81 0.14 -13.38
C LYS A 4 52.89 -0.96 -12.78
N ILE A 5 53.07 -1.25 -11.48
CA ILE A 5 52.24 -2.24 -10.78
C ILE A 5 50.83 -1.65 -10.47
N LEU A 6 50.75 -0.34 -10.18
CA LEU A 6 49.48 0.33 -9.90
C LEU A 6 48.60 0.47 -11.15
N SER A 7 49.20 0.67 -12.34
CA SER A 7 48.45 0.77 -13.60
C SER A 7 47.89 -0.59 -14.06
N THR A 8 48.59 -1.68 -13.75
CA THR A 8 48.15 -3.05 -14.09
C THR A 8 47.05 -3.52 -13.16
N PHE A 9 47.03 -3.10 -11.88
CA PHE A 9 45.94 -3.38 -10.96
C PHE A 9 44.67 -2.57 -11.31
N LEU A 10 44.83 -1.30 -11.73
CA LEU A 10 43.67 -0.49 -12.16
C LEU A 10 43.07 -1.02 -13.47
N ALA A 11 43.88 -1.51 -14.42
CA ALA A 11 43.40 -2.13 -15.65
C ALA A 11 42.73 -3.51 -15.40
N LEU A 12 43.19 -4.27 -14.39
CA LEU A 12 42.58 -5.54 -14.02
C LEU A 12 41.24 -5.34 -13.29
N CYS A 13 41.10 -4.28 -12.47
CA CYS A 13 39.81 -3.93 -11.86
C CYS A 13 38.79 -3.42 -12.88
N MET A 14 39.20 -2.75 -13.97
CA MET A 14 38.28 -2.32 -15.03
C MET A 14 37.81 -3.46 -15.94
N VAL A 15 38.53 -4.56 -16.02
CA VAL A 15 38.12 -5.72 -16.84
C VAL A 15 37.17 -6.64 -16.08
N LEU A 16 37.17 -6.58 -14.71
CA LEU A 16 36.22 -7.35 -13.90
C LEU A 16 34.81 -6.72 -13.78
N THR A 17 34.63 -5.47 -14.27
CA THR A 17 33.30 -4.80 -14.23
C THR A 17 32.50 -4.95 -15.53
N LEU A 18 32.96 -5.74 -16.48
CA LEU A 18 32.26 -6.03 -17.75
C LEU A 18 31.79 -7.49 -17.88
N VAL A 19 31.60 -8.19 -16.78
CA VAL A 19 30.75 -9.38 -16.81
C VAL A 19 29.32 -8.85 -16.88
N PRO A 20 28.56 -9.10 -17.96
CA PRO A 20 27.14 -8.81 -17.91
C PRO A 20 26.58 -9.67 -16.77
N VAL A 21 26.11 -9.04 -15.72
CA VAL A 21 25.19 -9.68 -14.79
C VAL A 21 23.98 -10.01 -15.67
N THR A 22 23.94 -11.21 -16.19
CA THR A 22 22.69 -11.75 -16.71
C THR A 22 21.76 -11.73 -15.52
N ALA A 23 20.82 -10.80 -15.52
CA ALA A 23 19.67 -10.87 -14.64
C ALA A 23 19.09 -12.27 -14.88
N GLN A 24 19.32 -13.17 -13.94
CA GLN A 24 18.72 -14.48 -13.96
C GLN A 24 17.24 -14.19 -13.75
N ALA A 25 16.46 -14.26 -14.83
CA ALA A 25 15.01 -14.20 -14.73
C ALA A 25 14.62 -15.22 -13.65
N ALA A 26 14.00 -14.78 -12.59
CA ALA A 26 13.49 -15.66 -11.56
C ALA A 26 12.66 -16.71 -12.30
N GLU A 27 13.03 -17.99 -12.18
CA GLU A 27 12.26 -19.08 -12.76
C GLU A 27 10.83 -18.95 -12.23
N SER A 28 9.88 -18.67 -13.12
CA SER A 28 8.47 -18.57 -12.74
C SER A 28 8.06 -19.93 -12.17
N VAL A 29 7.65 -19.94 -10.91
CA VAL A 29 7.19 -21.15 -10.25
C VAL A 29 5.91 -21.61 -10.95
N THR A 30 6.00 -22.71 -11.70
CA THR A 30 4.83 -23.27 -12.38
C THR A 30 4.04 -24.10 -11.38
N LEU A 31 2.84 -23.64 -11.05
CA LEU A 31 1.89 -24.35 -10.20
C LEU A 31 0.87 -25.06 -11.06
N THR A 32 0.67 -26.37 -10.81
CA THR A 32 -0.16 -27.22 -11.69
C THR A 32 -1.66 -27.19 -11.37
N ASP A 33 -2.02 -26.66 -10.19
CA ASP A 33 -3.39 -26.68 -9.63
C ASP A 33 -4.06 -25.31 -9.57
N VAL A 34 -3.46 -24.27 -10.18
CA VAL A 34 -3.99 -22.91 -10.16
C VAL A 34 -4.54 -22.45 -11.51
N SER A 35 -4.18 -23.13 -12.61
CA SER A 35 -4.64 -22.75 -13.95
C SER A 35 -6.16 -22.85 -14.08
N GLY A 36 -6.78 -21.74 -14.48
CA GLY A 36 -8.24 -21.62 -14.56
C GLY A 36 -8.96 -21.46 -13.21
N HIS A 37 -8.21 -21.37 -12.10
CA HIS A 37 -8.79 -21.06 -10.80
C HIS A 37 -9.10 -19.56 -10.69
N TRP A 38 -10.24 -19.20 -10.11
CA TRP A 38 -10.68 -17.80 -9.96
C TRP A 38 -9.64 -16.87 -9.29
N ALA A 39 -8.75 -17.40 -8.45
CA ALA A 39 -7.69 -16.66 -7.76
C ALA A 39 -6.31 -16.81 -8.43
N GLU A 40 -6.22 -17.37 -9.64
CA GLU A 40 -4.94 -17.65 -10.33
C GLU A 40 -4.02 -16.43 -10.38
N ARG A 41 -4.55 -15.26 -10.75
CA ARG A 41 -3.79 -14.00 -10.82
C ARG A 41 -3.20 -13.61 -9.46
N SER A 42 -4.04 -13.61 -8.42
CA SER A 42 -3.60 -13.25 -7.07
C SER A 42 -2.58 -14.24 -6.52
N ILE A 43 -2.79 -15.55 -6.75
CA ILE A 43 -1.83 -16.60 -6.35
C ILE A 43 -0.49 -16.38 -7.04
N THR A 44 -0.50 -16.20 -8.37
CA THR A 44 0.72 -16.00 -9.17
C THR A 44 1.48 -14.76 -8.70
N ARG A 45 0.80 -13.63 -8.46
CA ARG A 45 1.42 -12.41 -7.93
C ARG A 45 2.16 -12.67 -6.63
N TRP A 46 1.49 -13.26 -5.65
CA TRP A 46 2.05 -13.45 -4.31
C TRP A 46 3.04 -14.60 -4.19
N VAL A 47 2.99 -15.59 -5.10
CA VAL A 47 4.03 -16.62 -5.23
C VAL A 47 5.30 -16.02 -5.85
N ASN A 48 5.17 -15.21 -6.91
CA ASN A 48 6.31 -14.55 -7.56
C ASN A 48 7.00 -13.53 -6.63
N SER A 49 6.24 -12.90 -5.73
CA SER A 49 6.82 -12.01 -4.70
C SER A 49 7.51 -12.76 -3.55
N GLY A 50 7.42 -14.09 -3.50
CA GLY A 50 8.00 -14.92 -2.43
C GLY A 50 7.24 -14.90 -1.10
N VAL A 51 6.13 -14.17 -1.01
CA VAL A 51 5.31 -14.04 0.22
C VAL A 51 4.60 -15.35 0.55
N VAL A 52 4.04 -16.02 -0.45
CA VAL A 52 3.42 -17.33 -0.31
C VAL A 52 4.17 -18.37 -1.15
N GLN A 53 4.04 -19.63 -0.78
CA GLN A 53 4.69 -20.74 -1.48
C GLN A 53 3.73 -21.91 -1.63
N GLY A 54 3.91 -22.67 -2.72
CA GLY A 54 3.34 -23.99 -2.88
C GLY A 54 4.27 -25.10 -2.38
N SER A 55 3.82 -26.34 -2.45
CA SER A 55 4.61 -27.53 -2.20
C SER A 55 4.46 -28.50 -3.37
N ASP A 56 5.56 -29.11 -3.81
CA ASP A 56 5.56 -30.12 -4.88
C ASP A 56 4.88 -29.66 -6.18
N GLY A 57 5.04 -28.36 -6.53
CA GLY A 57 4.43 -27.77 -7.72
C GLY A 57 2.91 -27.54 -7.61
N GLN A 58 2.35 -27.55 -6.41
CA GLN A 58 0.95 -27.27 -6.13
C GLN A 58 0.82 -26.16 -5.09
N PHE A 59 -0.20 -25.32 -5.24
CA PHE A 59 -0.53 -24.25 -4.28
C PHE A 59 -1.57 -24.71 -3.26
N ASP A 60 -2.44 -25.65 -3.64
CA ASP A 60 -3.63 -26.07 -2.88
C ASP A 60 -4.56 -24.89 -2.57
N PRO A 61 -5.14 -24.24 -3.60
CA PRO A 61 -5.90 -23.00 -3.43
C PRO A 61 -7.13 -23.15 -2.53
N ASN A 62 -7.76 -24.31 -2.52
CA ASN A 62 -8.95 -24.60 -1.73
C ASN A 62 -8.65 -25.20 -0.34
N GLY A 63 -7.39 -25.50 -0.05
CA GLY A 63 -6.96 -26.01 1.24
C GLY A 63 -7.17 -24.98 2.36
N PRO A 64 -7.58 -25.43 3.56
CA PRO A 64 -7.74 -24.54 4.71
C PRO A 64 -6.38 -23.97 5.14
N LEU A 65 -6.41 -22.77 5.72
CA LEU A 65 -5.21 -22.13 6.24
C LEU A 65 -5.14 -22.32 7.76
N THR A 66 -3.94 -22.62 8.29
CA THR A 66 -3.73 -22.65 9.74
C THR A 66 -3.27 -21.29 10.27
N CYS A 67 -3.41 -21.09 11.59
CA CYS A 67 -2.94 -19.87 12.26
C CYS A 67 -1.43 -19.65 12.03
N GLY A 68 -0.61 -20.70 12.17
CA GLY A 68 0.82 -20.64 11.92
C GLY A 68 1.20 -20.33 10.48
N GLN A 69 0.42 -20.84 9.51
CA GLN A 69 0.63 -20.51 8.10
C GLN A 69 0.32 -19.04 7.81
N LEU A 70 -0.80 -18.51 8.35
CA LEU A 70 -1.12 -17.10 8.18
C LEU A 70 -0.07 -16.20 8.84
N ALA A 71 0.35 -16.52 10.07
CA ALA A 71 1.43 -15.79 10.75
C ALA A 71 2.73 -15.78 9.90
N THR A 72 3.07 -16.92 9.28
CA THR A 72 4.25 -17.01 8.41
C THR A 72 4.11 -16.15 7.16
N ILE A 73 2.94 -16.12 6.52
CA ILE A 73 2.65 -15.25 5.38
C ILE A 73 2.80 -13.78 5.78
N LEU A 74 2.19 -13.36 6.89
CA LEU A 74 2.22 -11.97 7.34
C LEU A 74 3.63 -11.53 7.79
N SER A 75 4.36 -12.40 8.50
CA SER A 75 5.74 -12.12 8.88
C SER A 75 6.66 -11.92 7.67
N LYS A 76 6.47 -12.70 6.60
CA LYS A 76 7.21 -12.53 5.33
C LYS A 76 6.76 -11.31 4.55
N LEU A 77 5.46 -11.09 4.47
CA LEU A 77 4.86 -9.94 3.75
C LEU A 77 5.41 -8.63 4.26
N LEU A 78 5.46 -8.47 5.58
CA LEU A 78 5.87 -7.24 6.27
C LEU A 78 7.37 -7.19 6.58
N LYS A 79 8.12 -8.27 6.31
CA LYS A 79 9.53 -8.44 6.72
C LYS A 79 9.76 -8.12 8.20
N LEU A 80 8.86 -8.60 9.07
CA LEU A 80 8.92 -8.32 10.52
C LEU A 80 10.26 -8.74 11.12
N GLY A 81 10.84 -7.86 11.93
CA GLY A 81 12.07 -8.07 12.65
C GLY A 81 12.03 -9.26 13.62
N ALA A 82 13.16 -9.60 14.22
CA ALA A 82 13.24 -10.65 15.22
C ALA A 82 12.48 -10.25 16.49
N ALA A 83 11.78 -11.20 17.10
CA ALA A 83 11.00 -10.96 18.31
C ALA A 83 11.32 -12.00 19.39
N GLY A 84 11.12 -11.61 20.64
CA GLY A 84 11.21 -12.52 21.78
C GLY A 84 10.04 -13.50 21.84
N ASP A 85 10.11 -14.45 22.78
CA ASP A 85 9.03 -15.41 23.02
C ASP A 85 7.77 -14.69 23.54
N ALA A 86 6.67 -14.84 22.80
CA ALA A 86 5.37 -14.27 23.16
C ALA A 86 4.64 -15.03 24.29
N GLY A 87 5.21 -16.15 24.75
CA GLY A 87 4.70 -16.91 25.90
C GLY A 87 3.49 -17.79 25.64
N PHE A 88 3.15 -18.09 24.38
CA PHE A 88 2.06 -19.01 24.06
C PHE A 88 2.45 -20.45 24.38
N SER A 89 1.67 -21.10 25.25
CA SER A 89 2.00 -22.43 25.81
C SER A 89 2.01 -23.56 24.77
N ASP A 90 1.35 -23.39 23.65
CA ASP A 90 1.25 -24.33 22.53
C ASP A 90 2.17 -23.97 21.34
N SER A 91 2.86 -22.82 21.38
CA SER A 91 3.87 -22.44 20.40
C SER A 91 5.24 -22.97 20.83
N ARG A 92 5.76 -23.98 20.11
CA ARG A 92 6.96 -24.72 20.53
C ARG A 92 8.21 -24.12 19.91
N PRO A 93 9.26 -23.80 20.71
CA PRO A 93 10.55 -23.42 20.18
C PRO A 93 11.10 -24.43 19.17
N GLY A 94 11.56 -23.93 18.01
CA GLY A 94 12.08 -24.75 16.92
C GLY A 94 11.02 -25.32 15.96
N ALA A 95 9.73 -25.10 16.22
CA ALA A 95 8.69 -25.36 15.21
C ALA A 95 8.77 -24.33 14.06
N TRP A 96 8.38 -24.73 12.87
CA TRP A 96 8.47 -23.91 11.66
C TRP A 96 7.71 -22.58 11.73
N TYR A 97 6.67 -22.50 12.56
CA TYR A 97 5.84 -21.32 12.78
C TYR A 97 6.28 -20.45 13.96
N TYR A 98 7.17 -20.95 14.83
CA TYR A 98 7.48 -20.32 16.13
C TYR A 98 7.93 -18.86 15.99
N ASP A 99 8.93 -18.61 15.15
CA ASP A 99 9.45 -17.24 14.95
C ASP A 99 8.38 -16.32 14.34
N ALA A 100 7.59 -16.81 13.38
CA ALA A 100 6.56 -16.02 12.75
C ALA A 100 5.41 -15.65 13.71
N ILE A 101 5.02 -16.57 14.60
CA ILE A 101 4.05 -16.29 15.64
C ILE A 101 4.56 -15.22 16.60
N ASN A 102 5.80 -15.33 17.06
CA ASN A 102 6.39 -14.37 17.98
C ASN A 102 6.51 -12.97 17.34
N ARG A 103 6.94 -12.89 16.08
CA ARG A 103 7.00 -11.63 15.32
C ARG A 103 5.62 -11.00 15.14
N CYS A 104 4.61 -11.80 14.76
CA CYS A 104 3.24 -11.30 14.63
C CYS A 104 2.63 -10.88 15.98
N ALA A 105 3.01 -11.54 17.07
CA ALA A 105 2.57 -11.14 18.40
C ALA A 105 3.22 -9.83 18.85
N ALA A 106 4.53 -9.68 18.66
CA ALA A 106 5.26 -8.44 18.96
C ALA A 106 4.74 -7.25 18.16
N ALA A 107 4.38 -7.47 16.89
CA ALA A 107 3.76 -6.46 16.02
C ALA A 107 2.26 -6.21 16.30
N GLY A 108 1.68 -6.81 17.34
CA GLY A 108 0.25 -6.63 17.68
C GLY A 108 -0.75 -7.26 16.70
N ILE A 109 -0.24 -8.02 15.71
CA ILE A 109 -1.07 -8.67 14.69
C ILE A 109 -1.83 -9.87 15.27
N LEU A 110 -1.20 -10.61 16.16
CA LEU A 110 -1.69 -11.85 16.76
C LEU A 110 -1.74 -11.76 18.29
N ASN A 111 -2.92 -11.88 18.90
CA ASN A 111 -3.10 -11.73 20.35
C ASN A 111 -3.45 -13.06 21.06
N GLY A 112 -3.37 -14.21 20.37
CA GLY A 112 -3.75 -15.52 20.92
C GLY A 112 -5.26 -15.71 21.09
N ASN A 113 -5.64 -16.76 21.83
CA ASN A 113 -7.03 -17.18 22.05
C ASN A 113 -7.61 -16.63 23.37
N GLY A 114 -6.81 -15.91 24.18
CA GLY A 114 -7.20 -15.37 25.48
C GLY A 114 -6.97 -16.32 26.66
N ASP A 115 -6.56 -17.55 26.40
CA ASP A 115 -6.22 -18.59 27.39
C ASP A 115 -4.71 -18.91 27.43
N GLY A 116 -3.89 -18.09 26.79
CA GLY A 116 -2.43 -18.30 26.68
C GLY A 116 -2.04 -19.26 25.56
N THR A 117 -2.95 -19.60 24.65
CA THR A 117 -2.69 -20.42 23.47
C THR A 117 -2.87 -19.62 22.18
N VAL A 118 -2.40 -20.16 21.06
CA VAL A 118 -2.52 -19.56 19.73
C VAL A 118 -3.07 -20.55 18.69
N ASP A 119 -3.04 -21.84 18.98
CA ASP A 119 -3.43 -22.96 18.11
C ASP A 119 -2.76 -22.88 16.72
N PRO A 120 -1.42 -23.05 16.64
CA PRO A 120 -0.67 -22.78 15.41
C PRO A 120 -0.99 -23.76 14.27
N ASP A 121 -1.32 -25.00 14.61
CA ASP A 121 -1.64 -26.07 13.65
C ASP A 121 -3.16 -26.16 13.37
N GLY A 122 -4.00 -25.44 14.13
CA GLY A 122 -5.45 -25.39 13.94
C GLY A 122 -5.83 -24.48 12.77
N THR A 123 -6.91 -24.87 12.07
CA THR A 123 -7.49 -24.05 11.00
C THR A 123 -8.03 -22.73 11.54
N ILE A 124 -7.87 -21.65 10.78
CA ILE A 124 -8.27 -20.32 11.20
C ILE A 124 -9.61 -19.92 10.60
N SER A 125 -10.52 -19.38 11.44
CA SER A 125 -11.78 -18.83 10.96
C SER A 125 -11.57 -17.57 10.10
N ARG A 126 -12.51 -17.33 9.22
CA ARG A 126 -12.47 -16.21 8.30
C ARG A 126 -12.44 -14.85 9.03
N GLU A 127 -13.23 -14.67 10.10
CA GLU A 127 -13.18 -13.44 10.89
C GLU A 127 -11.84 -13.24 11.60
N ARG A 128 -11.24 -14.32 12.15
CA ARG A 128 -9.94 -14.23 12.80
C ARG A 128 -8.83 -13.88 11.79
N ALA A 129 -8.89 -14.47 10.60
CA ALA A 129 -7.95 -14.13 9.53
C ALA A 129 -8.11 -12.66 9.08
N MET A 130 -9.35 -12.16 8.95
CA MET A 130 -9.60 -10.74 8.65
C MET A 130 -9.00 -9.82 9.72
N VAL A 131 -9.14 -10.15 11.01
CA VAL A 131 -8.55 -9.35 12.09
C VAL A 131 -7.03 -9.33 12.00
N MET A 132 -6.39 -10.48 11.74
CA MET A 132 -4.93 -10.52 11.59
C MET A 132 -4.46 -9.75 10.35
N LEU A 133 -5.13 -9.93 9.22
CA LEU A 133 -4.83 -9.21 7.96
C LEU A 133 -5.04 -7.69 8.13
N GLY A 134 -6.16 -7.29 8.72
CA GLY A 134 -6.44 -5.86 8.94
C GLY A 134 -5.42 -5.19 9.85
N ARG A 135 -5.03 -5.83 10.95
CA ARG A 135 -3.97 -5.33 11.83
C ARG A 135 -2.62 -5.25 11.12
N ALA A 136 -2.26 -6.28 10.37
CA ALA A 136 -1.03 -6.31 9.58
C ALA A 136 -0.93 -5.16 8.57
N LEU A 137 -2.05 -4.75 8.02
CA LEU A 137 -2.15 -3.66 7.04
C LEU A 137 -2.47 -2.30 7.69
N GLY A 138 -2.54 -2.25 9.01
CA GLY A 138 -2.82 -1.04 9.76
C GLY A 138 -4.23 -0.48 9.50
N ILE A 139 -5.20 -1.32 9.17
CA ILE A 139 -6.59 -0.91 8.96
C ILE A 139 -7.23 -0.62 10.31
N GLU A 140 -7.81 0.57 10.44
CA GLU A 140 -8.50 0.96 11.67
C GLU A 140 -9.90 0.32 11.74
N PRO A 141 -10.26 -0.37 12.85
CA PRO A 141 -11.58 -0.95 12.98
C PRO A 141 -12.67 0.12 13.12
N VAL A 142 -13.80 -0.09 12.44
CA VAL A 142 -14.98 0.78 12.55
C VAL A 142 -15.56 0.73 13.97
N LYS A 143 -15.73 1.89 14.58
CA LYS A 143 -16.42 2.04 15.87
C LYS A 143 -17.93 1.83 15.66
N ASN A 144 -18.57 1.01 16.52
CA ASN A 144 -20.01 0.70 16.43
C ASN A 144 -20.43 0.09 15.07
N ALA A 145 -19.66 -0.88 14.58
CA ALA A 145 -19.89 -1.55 13.30
C ALA A 145 -21.30 -2.14 13.19
N ASP A 146 -21.99 -1.83 12.08
CA ASP A 146 -23.29 -2.40 11.75
C ASP A 146 -23.17 -3.42 10.62
N LEU A 147 -23.29 -4.70 10.98
CA LEU A 147 -23.26 -5.83 10.04
C LEU A 147 -24.65 -6.44 9.81
N THR A 148 -25.73 -5.76 10.24
CA THR A 148 -27.12 -6.28 10.16
C THR A 148 -27.60 -6.49 8.72
N LYS A 149 -26.99 -5.82 7.75
CA LYS A 149 -27.25 -6.04 6.32
C LYS A 149 -26.87 -7.44 5.84
N TYR A 150 -26.03 -8.17 6.57
CA TYR A 150 -25.64 -9.55 6.24
C TYR A 150 -26.47 -10.54 7.06
N GLY A 151 -26.96 -11.59 6.42
CA GLY A 151 -27.82 -12.59 7.06
C GLY A 151 -27.16 -13.35 8.23
N ASP A 152 -25.84 -13.37 8.27
CA ASP A 152 -25.02 -13.98 9.32
C ASP A 152 -24.17 -12.95 10.09
N GLY A 153 -24.41 -11.66 9.90
CA GLY A 153 -23.66 -10.58 10.56
C GLY A 153 -23.64 -10.70 12.09
N ALA A 154 -24.75 -11.17 12.69
CA ALA A 154 -24.84 -11.43 14.13
C ALA A 154 -23.92 -12.58 14.62
N LYS A 155 -23.35 -13.39 13.72
CA LYS A 155 -22.39 -14.45 14.07
C LYS A 155 -20.94 -13.94 14.14
N VAL A 156 -20.67 -12.71 13.67
CA VAL A 156 -19.35 -12.10 13.82
C VAL A 156 -19.10 -11.82 15.30
N ALA A 157 -17.97 -12.31 15.79
CA ALA A 157 -17.62 -12.12 17.19
C ALA A 157 -17.36 -10.64 17.52
N PRO A 158 -17.67 -10.16 18.75
CA PRO A 158 -17.49 -8.75 19.11
C PRO A 158 -16.09 -8.20 18.85
N TYR A 159 -15.04 -8.99 19.07
CA TYR A 159 -13.65 -8.58 18.85
C TYR A 159 -13.33 -8.34 17.36
N ALA A 160 -14.08 -8.97 16.46
CA ALA A 160 -13.82 -8.93 15.01
C ALA A 160 -14.74 -7.94 14.28
N SER A 161 -15.88 -7.56 14.88
CA SER A 161 -16.94 -6.81 14.20
C SER A 161 -16.46 -5.51 13.54
N GLY A 162 -15.67 -4.73 14.26
CA GLY A 162 -15.13 -3.46 13.74
C GLY A 162 -14.16 -3.66 12.57
N MET A 163 -13.28 -4.67 12.66
CA MET A 163 -12.33 -4.96 11.59
C MET A 163 -13.00 -5.56 10.36
N VAL A 164 -13.94 -6.48 10.55
CA VAL A 164 -14.74 -7.07 9.46
C VAL A 164 -15.51 -5.98 8.72
N ALA A 165 -16.13 -5.05 9.45
CA ALA A 165 -16.82 -3.91 8.84
C ALA A 165 -15.85 -3.02 8.04
N ALA A 166 -14.71 -2.65 8.62
CA ALA A 166 -13.71 -1.82 7.96
C ALA A 166 -13.20 -2.44 6.65
N MET A 167 -12.90 -3.75 6.66
CA MET A 167 -12.42 -4.44 5.46
C MET A 167 -13.50 -4.59 4.38
N ILE A 168 -14.77 -4.68 4.77
CA ILE A 168 -15.89 -4.70 3.84
C ILE A 168 -16.13 -3.29 3.26
N GLU A 169 -16.12 -2.25 4.09
CA GLU A 169 -16.31 -0.85 3.66
C GLU A 169 -15.19 -0.40 2.71
N ALA A 170 -13.96 -0.88 2.96
CA ALA A 170 -12.82 -0.64 2.07
C ALA A 170 -12.83 -1.52 0.79
N GLY A 171 -13.86 -2.35 0.55
CA GLY A 171 -13.91 -3.25 -0.62
C GLY A 171 -12.86 -4.38 -0.62
N ILE A 172 -12.06 -4.52 0.45
CA ILE A 172 -11.01 -5.54 0.57
C ILE A 172 -11.61 -6.94 0.68
N VAL A 173 -12.72 -7.04 1.40
CA VAL A 173 -13.46 -8.28 1.60
C VAL A 173 -14.87 -8.14 1.05
N SER A 174 -15.24 -9.01 0.14
CA SER A 174 -16.64 -9.25 -0.25
C SER A 174 -17.22 -10.43 0.54
N GLY A 175 -18.54 -10.53 0.60
CA GLY A 175 -19.21 -11.71 1.15
C GLY A 175 -18.91 -12.99 0.36
N VAL A 176 -19.44 -14.11 0.82
CA VAL A 176 -19.28 -15.42 0.15
C VAL A 176 -20.49 -15.77 -0.74
N GLY A 177 -21.31 -14.80 -1.07
CA GLY A 177 -22.59 -14.97 -1.76
C GLY A 177 -23.76 -15.03 -0.78
N ASP A 178 -25.01 -14.99 -1.31
CA ASP A 178 -26.25 -15.04 -0.53
C ASP A 178 -26.29 -14.04 0.64
N ASN A 179 -25.68 -12.88 0.46
CA ASN A 179 -25.58 -11.83 1.48
C ASN A 179 -25.01 -12.33 2.84
N ARG A 180 -23.93 -13.13 2.78
CA ARG A 180 -23.26 -13.70 3.96
C ARG A 180 -21.78 -13.35 4.00
N ILE A 181 -21.26 -13.17 5.22
CA ILE A 181 -19.83 -12.95 5.53
C ILE A 181 -19.11 -14.30 5.73
N ALA A 182 -19.81 -15.30 6.27
CA ALA A 182 -19.28 -16.59 6.71
C ALA A 182 -18.15 -16.46 7.75
N PRO A 183 -18.36 -15.73 8.86
CA PRO A 183 -17.27 -15.35 9.78
C PRO A 183 -16.63 -16.54 10.48
N GLN A 184 -17.40 -17.60 10.76
CA GLN A 184 -16.96 -18.78 11.49
C GLN A 184 -16.45 -19.91 10.57
N ASP A 185 -16.65 -19.78 9.25
CA ASP A 185 -16.13 -20.76 8.30
C ASP A 185 -14.59 -20.68 8.23
N GLU A 186 -13.93 -21.78 7.94
CA GLU A 186 -12.48 -21.81 7.71
C GLU A 186 -12.13 -20.98 6.47
N ILE A 187 -11.07 -20.17 6.57
CA ILE A 187 -10.55 -19.47 5.39
C ILE A 187 -9.64 -20.38 4.59
N ASN A 188 -9.74 -20.36 3.27
CA ASN A 188 -8.82 -21.08 2.40
C ASN A 188 -7.67 -20.18 1.90
N ARG A 189 -6.66 -20.83 1.33
CA ARG A 189 -5.45 -20.18 0.84
C ARG A 189 -5.73 -19.17 -0.28
N ALA A 190 -6.60 -19.52 -1.23
CA ALA A 190 -7.00 -18.64 -2.34
C ALA A 190 -7.71 -17.37 -1.84
N SER A 191 -8.63 -17.50 -0.90
CA SER A 191 -9.31 -16.34 -0.30
C SER A 191 -8.32 -15.40 0.40
N THR A 192 -7.34 -15.94 1.11
CA THR A 192 -6.34 -15.15 1.83
C THR A 192 -5.48 -14.33 0.87
N VAL A 193 -4.94 -14.93 -0.19
CA VAL A 193 -4.12 -14.18 -1.17
C VAL A 193 -4.96 -13.18 -1.98
N THR A 194 -6.24 -13.45 -2.20
CA THR A 194 -7.13 -12.50 -2.86
C THR A 194 -7.43 -11.29 -1.98
N ILE A 195 -7.59 -11.48 -0.66
CA ILE A 195 -7.72 -10.37 0.29
C ILE A 195 -6.45 -9.51 0.27
N LEU A 196 -5.25 -10.11 0.28
CA LEU A 196 -3.99 -9.38 0.15
C LEU A 196 -3.91 -8.61 -1.17
N ASP A 197 -4.32 -9.23 -2.27
CA ASP A 197 -4.28 -8.65 -3.61
C ASP A 197 -5.22 -7.43 -3.76
N ARG A 198 -6.39 -7.48 -3.13
CA ARG A 198 -7.33 -6.37 -3.10
C ARG A 198 -6.88 -5.23 -2.20
N ALA A 199 -6.25 -5.55 -1.07
CA ALA A 199 -5.79 -4.55 -0.11
C ALA A 199 -4.54 -3.81 -0.58
N ILE A 200 -3.58 -4.55 -1.17
CA ILE A 200 -2.25 -4.02 -1.50
C ILE A 200 -2.17 -3.70 -3.00
N GLY A 201 -2.32 -2.43 -3.32
CA GLY A 201 -2.22 -1.93 -4.68
C GLY A 201 -0.78 -2.00 -5.21
N ALA A 202 0.20 -1.57 -4.43
CA ALA A 202 1.61 -1.64 -4.77
C ALA A 202 2.41 -2.33 -3.66
N TYR A 203 3.39 -3.15 -4.03
CA TYR A 203 4.28 -3.86 -3.11
C TYR A 203 5.73 -3.67 -3.56
N ALA A 204 6.52 -2.95 -2.75
CA ALA A 204 7.92 -2.69 -2.99
C ALA A 204 8.78 -3.56 -2.06
N ASN A 205 9.37 -4.61 -2.62
CA ASN A 205 10.17 -5.60 -1.90
C ASN A 205 11.61 -5.75 -2.45
N GLU A 206 12.00 -4.88 -3.37
CA GLU A 206 13.34 -4.82 -3.96
C GLU A 206 13.97 -3.46 -3.66
N ASP A 207 15.23 -3.45 -3.22
CA ASP A 207 15.97 -2.24 -2.89
C ASP A 207 16.16 -1.35 -4.13
N GLY A 208 16.07 -0.05 -3.96
CA GLY A 208 16.15 0.94 -5.03
C GLY A 208 14.93 0.98 -5.96
N ALA A 209 13.84 0.28 -5.62
CA ALA A 209 12.66 0.22 -6.47
C ALA A 209 11.97 1.59 -6.60
N ARG A 210 11.39 1.84 -7.79
CA ARG A 210 10.47 2.94 -8.01
C ARG A 210 9.09 2.39 -8.30
N VAL A 211 8.15 2.64 -7.40
CA VAL A 211 6.78 2.12 -7.50
C VAL A 211 5.77 3.26 -7.62
N SER A 212 4.65 2.99 -8.30
CA SER A 212 3.54 3.94 -8.40
C SER A 212 2.38 3.44 -7.53
N GLY A 213 1.95 4.25 -6.58
CA GLY A 213 0.71 4.01 -5.86
C GLY A 213 -0.50 4.16 -6.78
N ASN A 214 -1.61 3.52 -6.44
CA ASN A 214 -2.86 3.49 -7.20
C ASN A 214 -4.11 3.82 -6.37
N GLY A 215 -3.91 4.53 -5.25
CA GLY A 215 -4.99 4.90 -4.31
C GLY A 215 -5.29 3.86 -3.23
N GLY A 216 -4.76 2.63 -3.35
CA GLY A 216 -4.82 1.61 -2.29
C GLY A 216 -3.62 1.65 -1.35
N ILE A 217 -3.41 0.57 -0.60
CA ILE A 217 -2.24 0.43 0.26
C ILE A 217 -0.99 0.23 -0.60
N THR A 218 -0.01 1.12 -0.43
CA THR A 218 1.36 0.93 -0.92
C THR A 218 2.20 0.40 0.22
N LEU A 219 2.58 -0.88 0.16
CA LEU A 219 3.41 -1.53 1.17
C LEU A 219 4.87 -1.53 0.73
N VAL A 220 5.75 -0.96 1.54
CA VAL A 220 7.19 -0.90 1.32
C VAL A 220 7.92 -1.71 2.38
N VAL A 221 8.74 -2.65 1.93
CA VAL A 221 9.56 -3.54 2.78
C VAL A 221 11.00 -3.66 2.27
N ALA A 222 11.45 -2.69 1.49
CA ALA A 222 12.79 -2.65 0.91
C ALA A 222 13.41 -1.27 1.09
N ASP A 223 14.73 -1.18 0.98
CA ASP A 223 15.50 0.04 1.19
C ASP A 223 15.60 0.89 -0.09
N ASP A 224 15.84 2.20 0.08
CA ASP A 224 16.02 3.20 -1.01
C ASP A 224 14.84 3.23 -2.01
N VAL A 225 13.63 3.00 -1.52
CA VAL A 225 12.43 2.96 -2.37
C VAL A 225 11.87 4.35 -2.62
N THR A 226 11.55 4.64 -3.90
CA THR A 226 10.79 5.83 -4.28
C THR A 226 9.35 5.47 -4.63
N VAL A 227 8.40 6.04 -3.90
CA VAL A 227 6.96 5.92 -4.16
C VAL A 227 6.47 7.17 -4.88
N THR A 228 5.75 6.97 -5.99
CA THR A 228 5.14 8.04 -6.80
C THR A 228 3.65 7.78 -6.99
N GLY A 229 2.93 8.73 -7.58
CA GLY A 229 1.50 8.58 -7.85
C GLY A 229 0.63 8.75 -6.61
N GLU A 230 -0.54 8.13 -6.61
CA GLU A 230 -1.52 8.22 -5.51
C GLU A 230 -1.24 7.08 -4.50
N ALA A 231 -0.57 7.41 -3.41
CA ALA A 231 -0.18 6.38 -2.44
C ALA A 231 -1.37 5.84 -1.63
N GLY A 232 -2.51 6.56 -1.56
CA GLY A 232 -3.59 6.25 -0.63
C GLY A 232 -3.01 6.11 0.79
N ARG A 233 -2.80 4.88 1.24
CA ARG A 233 -2.06 4.58 2.46
C ARG A 233 -0.66 4.07 2.13
N LEU A 234 0.39 4.76 2.61
CA LEU A 234 1.77 4.26 2.57
C LEU A 234 2.08 3.54 3.88
N LEU A 235 2.42 2.26 3.83
CA LEU A 235 2.86 1.46 4.97
C LEU A 235 4.32 1.03 4.77
N VAL A 236 5.20 1.47 5.66
CA VAL A 236 6.62 1.09 5.70
C VAL A 236 6.83 0.23 6.93
N SER A 237 7.05 -1.08 6.74
CA SER A 237 7.04 -2.06 7.82
C SER A 237 8.35 -2.80 8.05
N ALA A 238 9.31 -2.71 7.13
CA ALA A 238 10.63 -3.26 7.34
C ALA A 238 11.51 -2.32 8.20
N ASP A 239 12.45 -2.91 8.92
CA ASP A 239 13.45 -2.18 9.70
C ASP A 239 14.59 -1.69 8.80
N ASP A 240 15.27 -0.61 9.22
CA ASP A 240 16.49 -0.07 8.61
C ASP A 240 16.30 0.34 7.12
N VAL A 241 15.15 0.90 6.74
CA VAL A 241 14.86 1.30 5.35
C VAL A 241 14.64 2.81 5.19
N ASP A 242 15.10 3.34 4.06
CA ASP A 242 14.86 4.71 3.61
C ASP A 242 13.83 4.72 2.47
N VAL A 243 12.77 5.51 2.62
CA VAL A 243 11.69 5.61 1.64
C VAL A 243 11.42 7.06 1.29
N THR A 244 11.30 7.37 0.00
CA THR A 244 10.87 8.69 -0.49
C THR A 244 9.48 8.60 -1.10
N LEU A 245 8.54 9.42 -0.61
CA LEU A 245 7.25 9.68 -1.24
C LEU A 245 7.32 11.02 -1.99
N GLU A 246 7.19 11.03 -3.31
CA GLU A 246 7.29 12.24 -4.11
C GLU A 246 6.31 12.27 -5.26
N GLY A 247 5.76 13.45 -5.55
CA GLY A 247 4.80 13.66 -6.62
C GLY A 247 3.46 12.98 -6.35
N GLY A 248 2.46 13.33 -7.12
CA GLY A 248 1.14 12.73 -6.99
C GLY A 248 0.16 13.53 -6.14
N LYS A 249 -0.90 12.87 -5.71
CA LYS A 249 -1.93 13.45 -4.84
C LYS A 249 -1.52 13.33 -3.36
N THR A 250 -2.22 14.06 -2.50
CA THR A 250 -2.13 13.92 -1.03
C THR A 250 -2.33 12.45 -0.65
N ALA A 251 -1.43 11.92 0.18
CA ALA A 251 -1.60 10.60 0.76
C ALA A 251 -2.58 10.66 1.94
N ASP A 252 -3.49 9.69 2.05
CA ASP A 252 -4.45 9.65 3.15
C ASP A 252 -3.74 9.38 4.48
N HIS A 253 -2.80 8.44 4.46
CA HIS A 253 -2.05 8.09 5.66
C HIS A 253 -0.64 7.59 5.34
N VAL A 254 0.35 8.00 6.14
CA VAL A 254 1.71 7.45 6.14
C VAL A 254 1.96 6.75 7.46
N ALA A 255 2.19 5.44 7.44
CA ALA A 255 2.51 4.63 8.61
C ALA A 255 3.94 4.09 8.53
N ILE A 256 4.74 4.35 9.55
CA ILE A 256 6.11 3.84 9.71
C ILE A 256 6.09 2.92 10.92
N THR A 257 6.14 1.60 10.69
CA THR A 257 6.06 0.58 11.74
C THR A 257 7.36 -0.20 11.93
N GLY A 258 8.25 -0.16 10.93
CA GLY A 258 9.60 -0.72 11.06
C GLY A 258 10.51 0.19 11.89
N ASP A 259 11.47 -0.41 12.60
CA ASP A 259 12.44 0.30 13.43
C ASP A 259 13.57 0.93 12.58
N ASN A 260 14.19 2.01 13.08
CA ASN A 260 15.30 2.74 12.45
C ASN A 260 15.03 3.20 11.00
N SER A 261 13.78 3.33 10.62
CA SER A 261 13.38 3.61 9.23
C SER A 261 13.05 5.08 9.02
N THR A 262 13.38 5.59 7.82
CA THR A 262 13.12 6.98 7.47
C THR A 262 12.15 7.09 6.29
N VAL A 263 11.10 7.88 6.44
CA VAL A 263 10.23 8.27 5.33
C VAL A 263 10.36 9.76 5.06
N THR A 264 10.78 10.11 3.84
CA THR A 264 10.82 11.50 3.37
C THR A 264 9.67 11.78 2.42
N VAL A 265 8.78 12.69 2.80
CA VAL A 265 7.67 13.16 1.94
C VAL A 265 8.08 14.47 1.29
N LYS A 266 8.11 14.51 -0.05
CA LYS A 266 8.55 15.67 -0.83
C LYS A 266 7.39 16.29 -1.62
N SER A 267 7.06 17.55 -1.29
CA SER A 267 6.11 18.40 -2.06
C SER A 267 4.73 17.75 -2.27
N THR A 268 4.37 16.78 -1.44
CA THR A 268 3.07 16.08 -1.45
C THR A 268 2.41 16.30 -0.08
N GLY A 269 1.09 16.45 -0.03
CA GLY A 269 0.37 16.51 1.24
C GLY A 269 0.24 15.11 1.88
N VAL A 270 0.00 15.09 3.19
CA VAL A 270 -0.35 13.89 3.96
C VAL A 270 -1.50 14.27 4.90
N GLU A 271 -2.63 13.55 4.83
CA GLU A 271 -3.75 13.87 5.73
C GLU A 271 -3.43 13.49 7.17
N SER A 272 -2.82 12.32 7.37
CA SER A 272 -2.35 11.89 8.68
C SER A 272 -1.11 11.01 8.59
N ALA A 273 -0.32 10.95 9.67
CA ALA A 273 0.83 10.04 9.73
C ALA A 273 0.99 9.42 11.12
N SER A 274 1.59 8.22 11.17
CA SER A 274 1.97 7.54 12.41
C SER A 274 3.40 6.99 12.32
N VAL A 275 4.18 7.18 13.36
CA VAL A 275 5.53 6.64 13.51
C VAL A 275 5.55 5.80 14.77
N SER A 276 5.41 4.49 14.62
CA SER A 276 5.39 3.52 15.71
C SER A 276 6.66 2.67 15.81
N GLY A 277 7.49 2.67 14.76
CA GLY A 277 8.82 2.05 14.83
C GLY A 277 9.77 2.84 15.72
N ASP A 278 10.55 2.14 16.54
CA ASP A 278 11.54 2.74 17.42
C ASP A 278 12.66 3.40 16.61
N SER A 279 13.11 4.58 17.03
CA SER A 279 14.16 5.37 16.36
C SER A 279 13.84 5.71 14.90
N SER A 280 12.59 5.63 14.48
CA SER A 280 12.15 5.89 13.12
C SER A 280 11.75 7.34 12.92
N LYS A 281 11.81 7.81 11.66
CA LYS A 281 11.74 9.22 11.35
C LYS A 281 10.82 9.53 10.17
N LEU A 282 9.95 10.52 10.35
CA LEU A 282 9.18 11.16 9.28
C LEU A 282 9.80 12.52 8.95
N ILE A 283 10.17 12.74 7.70
CA ILE A 283 10.66 14.01 7.19
C ILE A 283 9.63 14.61 6.22
N LEU A 284 9.14 15.81 6.51
CA LEU A 284 8.26 16.55 5.63
C LEU A 284 9.05 17.67 4.94
N GLU A 285 9.39 17.49 3.66
CA GLU A 285 10.16 18.44 2.87
C GLU A 285 9.24 19.25 1.94
N SER A 286 8.86 20.46 2.36
CA SER A 286 7.87 21.31 1.68
C SER A 286 6.52 20.59 1.48
N ALA A 287 6.18 19.69 2.39
CA ALA A 287 4.99 18.87 2.42
C ALA A 287 4.16 19.22 3.66
N ASN A 288 2.85 19.32 3.52
CA ASN A 288 1.96 19.57 4.65
C ASN A 288 1.44 18.26 5.22
N ALA A 289 1.22 18.21 6.52
CA ALA A 289 0.51 17.11 7.16
C ALA A 289 -0.58 17.66 8.09
N GLY A 290 -1.67 16.90 8.23
CA GLY A 290 -2.67 17.13 9.27
C GLY A 290 -2.14 16.61 10.62
N ASP A 291 -2.71 15.52 11.11
CA ASP A 291 -2.34 14.94 12.40
C ASP A 291 -1.18 13.94 12.28
N VAL A 292 -0.17 14.09 13.11
CA VAL A 292 0.97 13.17 13.18
C VAL A 292 1.06 12.57 14.57
N THR A 293 1.13 11.23 14.67
CA THR A 293 1.29 10.50 15.93
C THR A 293 2.67 9.86 16.01
N LEU A 294 3.40 10.13 17.09
CA LEU A 294 4.63 9.44 17.45
C LEU A 294 4.34 8.48 18.59
N SER A 295 4.57 7.18 18.41
CA SER A 295 4.37 6.15 19.43
C SER A 295 5.58 5.22 19.60
N GLY A 296 6.55 5.23 18.68
CA GLY A 296 7.81 4.51 18.84
C GLY A 296 8.79 5.28 19.75
N ALA A 297 9.55 4.56 20.57
CA ALA A 297 10.59 5.17 21.39
C ALA A 297 11.66 5.86 20.51
N LYS A 298 12.05 7.09 20.86
CA LYS A 298 12.99 7.91 20.09
C LYS A 298 12.57 8.18 18.65
N SER A 299 11.28 8.04 18.34
CA SER A 299 10.74 8.41 17.04
C SER A 299 10.84 9.91 16.81
N GLU A 300 10.90 10.31 15.56
CA GLU A 300 11.13 11.72 15.19
C GLU A 300 10.20 12.17 14.06
N ILE A 301 9.71 13.42 14.16
CA ILE A 301 9.23 14.19 13.02
C ILE A 301 10.16 15.37 12.77
N GLU A 302 10.58 15.56 11.51
CA GLU A 302 11.36 16.70 11.07
C GLU A 302 10.65 17.43 9.92
N THR A 303 10.46 18.75 10.06
CA THR A 303 9.88 19.57 9.00
C THR A 303 10.94 20.44 8.34
N LYS A 304 10.92 20.53 6.98
CA LYS A 304 11.87 21.30 6.17
C LYS A 304 11.16 22.16 5.14
N GLY A 305 11.84 23.20 4.67
CA GLY A 305 11.32 24.06 3.59
C GLY A 305 10.13 24.92 4.04
N THR A 306 8.96 24.67 3.47
CA THR A 306 7.71 25.39 3.76
C THR A 306 6.64 24.50 4.42
N ALA A 307 7.03 23.35 4.96
CA ALA A 307 6.12 22.37 5.55
C ALA A 307 5.28 22.95 6.70
N LYS A 308 4.04 22.49 6.78
CA LYS A 308 3.11 22.79 7.87
C LYS A 308 2.52 21.49 8.40
N VAL A 309 2.41 21.41 9.72
CA VAL A 309 1.75 20.31 10.43
C VAL A 309 0.70 20.91 11.34
N ASP A 310 -0.52 20.37 11.30
CA ASP A 310 -1.61 20.90 12.14
C ASP A 310 -1.40 20.49 13.59
N SER A 311 -1.19 19.20 13.86
CA SER A 311 -0.93 18.71 15.21
C SER A 311 0.07 17.55 15.23
N VAL A 312 0.82 17.43 16.34
CA VAL A 312 1.67 16.28 16.66
C VAL A 312 1.26 15.74 18.02
N SER A 313 0.93 14.45 18.10
CA SER A 313 0.65 13.72 19.32
C SER A 313 1.81 12.77 19.63
N VAL A 314 2.42 12.93 20.80
CA VAL A 314 3.52 12.08 21.30
C VAL A 314 2.95 11.25 22.44
N THR A 315 2.75 9.96 22.19
CA THR A 315 2.09 9.07 23.17
C THR A 315 3.04 8.62 24.27
N GLU A 316 2.51 8.08 25.36
CA GLU A 316 3.25 7.58 26.52
C GLU A 316 4.41 6.62 26.13
N ASP A 317 4.23 5.81 25.09
CA ASP A 317 5.21 4.82 24.62
C ASP A 317 6.40 5.45 23.88
N ALA A 318 6.28 6.70 23.41
CA ALA A 318 7.28 7.39 22.60
C ALA A 318 8.41 8.05 23.41
N ALA A 319 8.91 7.39 24.46
CA ALA A 319 9.96 7.95 25.31
C ALA A 319 11.18 8.42 24.49
N GLY A 320 11.62 9.67 24.73
CA GLY A 320 12.74 10.28 24.01
C GLY A 320 12.42 10.75 22.59
N ALA A 321 11.14 10.85 22.21
CA ALA A 321 10.72 11.33 20.89
C ALA A 321 11.14 12.78 20.63
N THR A 322 11.33 13.10 19.36
CA THR A 322 11.76 14.45 18.92
C THR A 322 10.79 15.05 17.91
N VAL A 323 10.36 16.28 18.18
CA VAL A 323 9.56 17.11 17.26
C VAL A 323 10.44 18.27 16.79
N SER A 324 10.88 18.23 15.52
CA SER A 324 11.85 19.20 14.96
C SER A 324 11.20 20.12 13.93
N ALA A 325 11.00 21.38 14.28
CA ALA A 325 10.50 22.42 13.39
C ALA A 325 11.65 23.13 12.66
N GLY A 326 11.85 22.86 11.37
CA GLY A 326 12.88 23.50 10.55
C GLY A 326 12.60 24.99 10.28
N LYS A 327 13.60 25.72 9.82
CA LYS A 327 13.46 27.14 9.51
C LYS A 327 12.39 27.36 8.42
N GLY A 328 11.41 28.19 8.71
CA GLY A 328 10.33 28.54 7.76
C GLY A 328 9.14 27.58 7.80
N THR A 329 9.15 26.57 8.67
CA THR A 329 8.05 25.63 8.86
C THR A 329 7.20 26.00 10.07
N THR A 330 6.03 25.43 10.15
CA THR A 330 5.08 25.64 11.25
C THR A 330 4.50 24.31 11.72
N ILE A 331 4.50 24.09 13.03
CA ILE A 331 3.74 23.04 13.71
C ILE A 331 2.72 23.74 14.59
N GLY A 332 1.42 23.46 14.39
CA GLY A 332 0.34 24.15 15.07
C GLY A 332 0.31 23.85 16.56
N SER A 333 0.28 22.59 16.92
CA SER A 333 0.30 22.14 18.33
C SER A 333 1.06 20.83 18.50
N VAL A 334 1.59 20.64 19.72
CA VAL A 334 2.18 19.36 20.17
C VAL A 334 1.47 18.96 21.46
N GLU A 335 0.94 17.73 21.52
CA GLU A 335 0.46 17.08 22.75
C GLU A 335 1.46 16.00 23.13
N ASN A 336 2.06 16.10 24.32
CA ASN A 336 3.09 15.18 24.79
C ASN A 336 2.68 14.50 26.08
N ASP A 337 2.64 13.16 26.03
CA ASP A 337 2.46 12.28 27.17
C ASP A 337 3.69 11.38 27.41
N ALA A 338 4.75 11.57 26.60
CA ALA A 338 5.99 10.79 26.69
C ALA A 338 7.01 11.45 27.62
N LYS A 339 7.84 10.62 28.25
CA LYS A 339 9.02 11.07 29.00
C LYS A 339 10.17 11.43 28.08
N ASP A 340 10.97 12.41 28.50
CA ASP A 340 12.20 12.84 27.82
C ASP A 340 11.97 13.33 26.37
N ALA A 341 10.75 13.77 26.05
CA ALA A 341 10.44 14.31 24.73
C ALA A 341 11.11 15.67 24.51
N THR A 342 11.50 15.93 23.25
CA THR A 342 12.15 17.19 22.85
C THR A 342 11.40 17.84 21.69
N VAL A 343 11.08 19.14 21.86
CA VAL A 343 10.54 20.00 20.81
C VAL A 343 11.63 21.02 20.44
N THR A 344 12.18 20.93 19.24
CA THR A 344 13.38 21.68 18.84
C THR A 344 13.23 22.34 17.47
N GLY A 345 14.24 23.09 17.08
CA GLY A 345 14.36 23.68 15.75
C GLY A 345 14.20 25.20 15.73
N SER A 346 14.29 25.76 14.51
CA SER A 346 14.24 27.22 14.27
C SER A 346 12.96 27.67 13.57
N GLY A 347 12.02 26.76 13.38
CA GLY A 347 10.67 27.02 12.88
C GLY A 347 9.75 27.51 14.00
N THR A 348 8.46 27.53 13.71
CA THR A 348 7.42 27.97 14.66
C THR A 348 6.67 26.74 15.17
N VAL A 349 6.55 26.65 16.51
CA VAL A 349 5.63 25.73 17.18
C VAL A 349 4.62 26.59 17.93
N GLY A 350 3.34 26.44 17.62
CA GLY A 350 2.27 27.30 18.17
C GLY A 350 2.09 27.09 19.66
N SER A 351 1.90 25.85 20.08
CA SER A 351 1.76 25.49 21.50
C SER A 351 2.21 24.07 21.79
N VAL A 352 2.61 23.83 23.02
CA VAL A 352 2.88 22.50 23.57
C VAL A 352 1.97 22.27 24.77
N LYS A 353 1.29 21.14 24.81
CA LYS A 353 0.60 20.60 25.98
C LYS A 353 1.39 19.38 26.44
N SER A 354 1.74 19.29 27.71
CA SER A 354 2.53 18.16 28.21
C SER A 354 2.03 17.72 29.59
N SER A 355 1.93 16.42 29.77
CA SER A 355 1.68 15.77 31.07
C SER A 355 2.97 15.31 31.77
N GLU A 356 4.10 15.30 31.03
CA GLU A 356 5.42 14.86 31.49
C GLU A 356 6.46 15.98 31.33
N ASP A 357 7.64 15.81 31.90
CA ASP A 357 8.77 16.70 31.71
C ASP A 357 9.14 16.78 30.22
N VAL A 358 9.40 17.99 29.71
CA VAL A 358 9.64 18.21 28.29
C VAL A 358 10.73 19.26 28.04
N THR A 359 11.58 19.00 27.06
CA THR A 359 12.55 19.98 26.55
C THR A 359 11.92 20.75 25.38
N VAL A 360 11.79 22.09 25.49
CA VAL A 360 11.25 22.94 24.42
C VAL A 360 12.24 24.02 24.06
N GLU A 361 12.99 23.79 22.99
CA GLU A 361 14.05 24.69 22.51
C GLU A 361 13.54 25.78 21.58
N THR A 362 12.32 25.66 21.06
CA THR A 362 11.68 26.67 20.21
C THR A 362 11.31 27.91 21.03
N LYS A 363 11.60 29.10 20.50
CA LYS A 363 11.39 30.36 21.22
C LYS A 363 9.97 30.88 21.07
N GLY A 364 9.40 31.36 22.18
CA GLY A 364 8.07 31.95 22.18
C GLY A 364 6.94 30.92 22.11
N THR A 365 7.24 29.67 22.40
CA THR A 365 6.26 28.59 22.44
C THR A 365 5.60 28.55 23.82
N ASP A 366 4.29 28.55 23.86
CA ASP A 366 3.50 28.36 25.07
C ASP A 366 3.44 26.89 25.45
N VAL A 367 3.89 26.56 26.65
CA VAL A 367 3.89 25.21 27.21
C VAL A 367 2.89 25.13 28.34
N LYS A 368 1.83 24.35 28.18
CA LYS A 368 0.80 24.12 29.19
C LYS A 368 0.97 22.75 29.84
N ASN A 369 1.05 22.71 31.15
CA ASN A 369 0.98 21.46 31.90
C ASN A 369 -0.45 20.93 31.91
N THR A 370 -0.67 19.73 31.39
CA THR A 370 -1.96 19.03 31.36
C THR A 370 -2.10 17.97 32.46
N GLY A 371 -1.00 17.63 33.13
CA GLY A 371 -0.99 16.68 34.25
C GLY A 371 -1.45 17.31 35.56
N ASP A 372 -1.66 16.47 36.57
CA ASP A 372 -2.10 16.90 37.92
C ASP A 372 -0.92 17.41 38.79
N GLY A 373 0.30 17.05 38.45
CA GLY A 373 1.54 17.37 39.17
C GLY A 373 2.22 18.62 38.66
N LYS A 374 3.49 18.75 39.02
CA LYS A 374 4.42 19.69 38.39
C LYS A 374 5.22 18.99 37.34
N ILE A 375 5.46 19.64 36.22
CA ILE A 375 6.41 19.22 35.21
C ILE A 375 7.54 20.23 35.11
N ASP A 376 8.73 19.80 34.70
CA ASP A 376 9.83 20.68 34.39
C ASP A 376 9.94 20.88 32.89
N VAL A 377 9.97 22.14 32.46
CA VAL A 377 10.13 22.54 31.06
C VAL A 377 11.53 23.12 30.90
N THR A 378 12.39 22.41 30.14
CA THR A 378 13.76 22.83 29.86
C THR A 378 13.80 23.65 28.57
N ASP A 379 14.31 24.87 28.60
CA ASP A 379 14.42 25.73 27.41
C ASP A 379 15.76 25.53 26.67
N SER A 380 15.93 26.20 25.52
CA SER A 380 17.13 26.14 24.67
C SER A 380 18.44 26.59 25.35
N THR A 381 18.36 27.14 26.54
CA THR A 381 19.54 27.55 27.36
C THR A 381 19.88 26.53 28.44
N GLY A 382 19.11 25.45 28.54
CA GLY A 382 19.21 24.46 29.60
C GLY A 382 18.63 24.93 30.93
N LYS A 383 17.74 25.93 30.91
CA LYS A 383 17.08 26.43 32.09
C LYS A 383 15.76 25.70 32.28
N ASP A 384 15.60 25.10 33.45
CA ASP A 384 14.34 24.47 33.87
C ASP A 384 13.37 25.49 34.46
N THR A 385 12.11 25.33 34.09
CA THR A 385 10.98 26.08 34.64
C THR A 385 9.92 25.09 35.10
N SER A 386 9.69 25.01 36.42
CA SER A 386 8.62 24.14 36.96
C SER A 386 7.26 24.75 36.72
N VAL A 387 6.36 24.00 36.08
CA VAL A 387 5.01 24.42 35.71
C VAL A 387 4.00 23.55 36.46
N SER A 388 3.16 24.20 37.26
CA SER A 388 2.10 23.50 38.00
C SER A 388 0.97 23.04 37.10
N GLY A 389 0.25 21.99 37.49
CA GLY A 389 -0.89 21.47 36.75
C GLY A 389 -1.90 22.57 36.36
N GLY A 390 -2.33 22.55 35.10
CA GLY A 390 -3.22 23.55 34.52
C GLY A 390 -2.60 24.90 34.18
N SER A 391 -1.31 25.14 34.53
CA SER A 391 -0.58 26.41 34.28
C SER A 391 0.17 26.37 32.97
N THR A 392 0.50 27.57 32.44
CA THR A 392 1.26 27.75 31.18
C THR A 392 2.53 28.55 31.45
N THR A 393 3.63 28.20 30.76
CA THR A 393 4.86 28.97 30.66
C THR A 393 5.19 29.25 29.20
N THR A 394 5.94 30.32 28.91
CA THR A 394 6.40 30.64 27.52
C THR A 394 7.90 30.56 27.45
N THR A 395 8.44 29.81 26.52
CA THR A 395 9.88 29.63 26.35
C THR A 395 10.58 30.89 25.80
N GLY A 396 11.75 31.22 26.35
CA GLY A 396 12.59 32.32 25.86
C GLY A 396 12.06 33.73 26.09
N SER A 397 11.05 33.93 26.90
CA SER A 397 10.58 35.25 27.31
C SER A 397 11.47 35.77 28.47
N GLY A 398 12.56 36.42 28.08
CA GLY A 398 13.42 37.14 29.01
C GLY A 398 12.70 38.38 29.59
N SER A 399 11.89 38.22 30.62
CA SER A 399 11.36 39.34 31.37
C SER A 399 12.06 39.42 32.71
N THR A 400 13.07 40.32 32.76
CA THR A 400 13.55 40.83 34.02
C THR A 400 12.50 41.73 34.60
N SER A 401 11.80 41.29 35.63
CA SER A 401 11.17 42.18 36.60
C SER A 401 11.41 41.66 38.00
N SER A 402 12.46 42.25 38.58
CA SER A 402 12.60 42.36 40.02
C SER A 402 11.51 43.28 40.55
N GLY A 403 10.72 42.80 41.49
CA GLY A 403 9.74 43.64 42.16
C GLY A 403 9.11 42.95 43.34
N SER A 404 9.75 43.08 44.48
CA SER A 404 9.17 42.73 45.81
C SER A 404 7.87 43.48 46.07
N GLY A 405 6.97 42.82 46.79
CA GLY A 405 6.13 43.61 47.71
C GLY A 405 4.69 43.20 47.79
N SER A 406 4.42 42.41 48.79
CA SER A 406 3.39 42.57 49.83
C SER A 406 2.00 43.11 49.49
N SER A 407 1.06 42.32 49.94
CA SER A 407 -0.20 42.66 50.64
C SER A 407 -1.39 43.14 49.83
N SER A 408 -2.38 42.28 49.88
CA SER A 408 -3.80 42.50 50.18
C SER A 408 -4.36 43.88 49.86
N SER A 409 -5.25 43.93 48.90
CA SER A 409 -6.60 44.44 49.15
C SER A 409 -7.48 44.19 47.94
N SER A 410 -8.62 43.62 48.19
CA SER A 410 -9.78 43.61 47.35
C SER A 410 -10.18 45.02 46.95
N ASP A 411 -9.92 45.43 45.73
CA ASP A 411 -10.67 46.48 45.07
C ASP A 411 -11.04 46.01 43.68
N LYS A 412 -12.23 45.48 43.59
CA LYS A 412 -12.95 45.23 42.37
C LYS A 412 -13.33 46.59 41.79
N PRO A 413 -12.78 47.06 40.69
CA PRO A 413 -13.34 48.23 40.03
C PRO A 413 -14.70 47.84 39.49
N SER A 414 -15.75 48.36 40.15
CA SER A 414 -17.13 48.25 39.66
C SER A 414 -17.29 49.16 38.48
N HIS A 415 -17.17 48.60 37.29
CA HIS A 415 -17.65 49.23 36.07
C HIS A 415 -18.64 48.29 35.36
N SER A 416 -19.65 48.87 34.71
CA SER A 416 -20.59 48.13 33.86
C SER A 416 -19.87 47.77 32.55
N HIS A 417 -19.87 46.47 32.19
CA HIS A 417 -19.38 46.03 30.91
C HIS A 417 -20.27 46.60 29.80
N ARG A 418 -19.64 47.14 28.77
CA ARG A 418 -20.28 47.42 27.46
C ARG A 418 -19.84 46.34 26.50
N TYR A 419 -20.78 45.87 25.71
CA TYR A 419 -20.55 44.84 24.72
C TYR A 419 -20.56 45.41 23.32
N ALA A 420 -19.82 44.81 22.38
CA ALA A 420 -19.78 45.23 21.00
C ALA A 420 -21.12 44.93 20.30
N ASP A 421 -21.54 45.82 19.39
CA ASP A 421 -22.72 45.58 18.59
C ASP A 421 -22.45 44.49 17.50
N ALA A 422 -21.17 44.28 17.14
CA ALA A 422 -20.76 43.24 16.22
C ALA A 422 -20.69 41.88 16.94
N TRP A 423 -21.12 40.85 16.22
CA TRP A 423 -21.01 39.46 16.66
C TRP A 423 -19.57 38.98 16.61
N SER A 424 -19.13 38.33 17.67
CA SER A 424 -17.96 37.44 17.72
C SER A 424 -18.47 36.01 17.72
N TYR A 425 -17.72 35.08 17.15
CA TYR A 425 -18.15 33.67 17.05
C TYR A 425 -16.96 32.70 17.01
N ASP A 426 -17.23 31.48 17.45
CA ASP A 426 -16.38 30.30 17.22
C ASP A 426 -17.12 29.26 16.38
N ALA A 427 -16.70 28.01 16.38
CA ALA A 427 -17.34 26.95 15.59
C ALA A 427 -18.76 26.60 16.07
N ASP A 428 -19.07 26.78 17.36
CA ASP A 428 -20.31 26.32 18.00
C ASP A 428 -21.26 27.45 18.39
N TYR A 429 -20.71 28.63 18.75
CA TYR A 429 -21.46 29.72 19.36
C TYR A 429 -21.14 31.07 18.76
N HIS A 430 -22.08 32.02 18.89
CA HIS A 430 -21.87 33.43 18.66
C HIS A 430 -22.20 34.24 19.94
N TRP A 431 -21.57 35.43 20.10
CA TRP A 431 -21.73 36.30 21.28
C TRP A 431 -21.32 37.75 20.97
N HIS A 432 -21.63 38.66 21.86
CA HIS A 432 -21.07 39.99 21.85
C HIS A 432 -19.90 40.09 22.85
N ALA A 433 -18.73 40.43 22.40
CA ALA A 433 -17.53 40.57 23.23
C ALA A 433 -17.55 41.88 24.01
N ALA A 434 -17.00 41.88 25.22
CA ALA A 434 -16.89 43.10 26.02
C ALA A 434 -15.89 44.09 25.39
N THR A 435 -16.24 45.37 25.32
CA THR A 435 -15.38 46.41 24.71
C THR A 435 -14.34 46.95 25.70
N CYS A 436 -14.31 46.49 26.95
CA CYS A 436 -13.40 46.93 28.01
C CYS A 436 -12.17 46.02 28.19
N GLY A 437 -11.94 45.05 27.29
CA GLY A 437 -10.79 44.15 27.34
C GLY A 437 -10.87 43.02 28.40
N HIS A 438 -12.06 42.76 28.95
CA HIS A 438 -12.31 41.60 29.81
C HIS A 438 -12.94 40.45 29.00
N ASP A 439 -12.66 39.23 29.39
CA ASP A 439 -13.16 38.01 28.71
C ASP A 439 -14.63 37.68 29.00
N THR A 440 -15.45 38.70 29.35
CA THR A 440 -16.88 38.53 29.55
C THR A 440 -17.63 38.75 28.22
N VAL A 441 -18.64 37.93 28.02
CA VAL A 441 -19.47 37.95 26.79
C VAL A 441 -20.95 38.13 27.17
N SER A 442 -21.75 38.65 26.23
CA SER A 442 -23.19 38.76 26.35
C SER A 442 -23.86 38.09 25.17
N GLY A 443 -24.99 37.46 25.42
CA GLY A 443 -25.79 36.83 24.35
C GLY A 443 -25.08 35.66 23.69
N LYS A 444 -24.34 34.86 24.46
CA LYS A 444 -23.70 33.65 23.92
C LYS A 444 -24.77 32.59 23.62
N GLU A 445 -25.02 32.32 22.37
CA GLU A 445 -26.00 31.35 21.88
C GLU A 445 -25.38 30.48 20.79
N ALA A 446 -25.87 29.24 20.63
CA ALA A 446 -25.46 28.36 19.52
C ALA A 446 -25.87 28.95 18.18
N HIS A 447 -25.13 28.59 17.13
CA HIS A 447 -25.48 29.04 15.77
C HIS A 447 -26.84 28.52 15.32
N THR A 448 -27.61 29.38 14.69
CA THR A 448 -28.85 29.03 13.98
C THR A 448 -28.56 29.05 12.49
N TRP A 449 -28.37 27.87 11.94
CA TRP A 449 -28.03 27.71 10.52
C TRP A 449 -29.25 27.85 9.62
N ASP A 450 -29.06 28.38 8.39
CA ASP A 450 -30.06 28.39 7.34
C ASP A 450 -30.29 26.98 6.74
N GLU A 451 -31.11 26.89 5.70
CA GLU A 451 -31.40 25.63 5.00
C GLU A 451 -30.19 25.09 4.19
N GLY A 452 -29.11 25.85 4.12
CA GLY A 452 -27.92 25.55 3.34
C GLY A 452 -28.08 25.79 1.84
N THR A 453 -26.96 26.02 1.17
CA THR A 453 -26.90 26.20 -0.30
C THR A 453 -25.86 25.24 -0.86
N VAL A 454 -26.24 24.47 -1.87
CA VAL A 454 -25.30 23.59 -2.57
C VAL A 454 -24.29 24.47 -3.32
N THR A 455 -23.04 24.43 -2.91
CA THR A 455 -21.94 25.14 -3.57
C THR A 455 -21.21 24.28 -4.59
N LYS A 456 -21.31 22.96 -4.39
CA LYS A 456 -20.79 21.96 -5.29
C LYS A 456 -21.72 20.75 -5.27
N GLU A 457 -22.23 20.36 -6.43
CA GLU A 457 -23.06 19.16 -6.58
C GLU A 457 -22.23 17.91 -6.31
N ALA A 458 -22.81 16.92 -5.62
CA ALA A 458 -22.22 15.60 -5.52
C ALA A 458 -22.23 14.91 -6.87
N THR A 459 -21.17 14.19 -7.18
CA THR A 459 -21.06 13.36 -8.38
C THR A 459 -21.02 11.87 -7.99
N GLU A 460 -20.91 10.99 -8.95
CA GLU A 460 -20.75 9.56 -8.72
C GLU A 460 -19.51 9.22 -7.88
N LEU A 461 -18.46 10.05 -7.95
CA LEU A 461 -17.14 9.77 -7.36
C LEU A 461 -16.67 10.80 -6.36
N ALA A 462 -17.24 11.99 -6.36
CA ALA A 462 -16.81 13.07 -5.49
C ALA A 462 -18.00 13.58 -4.70
N ASP A 463 -17.76 13.80 -3.42
CA ASP A 463 -18.71 14.45 -2.56
C ASP A 463 -18.95 15.88 -3.04
N GLY A 464 -20.18 16.32 -2.93
CA GLY A 464 -20.59 17.71 -3.09
C GLY A 464 -20.33 18.48 -1.79
N GLU A 465 -20.65 19.77 -1.82
CA GLU A 465 -20.54 20.66 -0.68
C GLU A 465 -21.82 21.46 -0.49
N MET A 466 -22.31 21.50 0.74
CA MET A 466 -23.40 22.35 1.18
C MET A 466 -22.87 23.41 2.14
N LEU A 467 -23.07 24.66 1.82
CA LEU A 467 -22.68 25.81 2.63
C LEU A 467 -23.88 26.25 3.48
N TYR A 468 -23.72 26.29 4.77
CA TYR A 468 -24.68 26.85 5.72
C TYR A 468 -24.19 28.20 6.26
N THR A 469 -25.10 29.12 6.44
CA THR A 469 -24.81 30.43 7.01
C THR A 469 -25.62 30.63 8.28
N CYS A 470 -24.97 31.04 9.37
CA CYS A 470 -25.71 31.40 10.58
C CYS A 470 -26.55 32.65 10.32
N THR A 471 -27.86 32.54 10.52
CA THR A 471 -28.82 33.61 10.28
C THR A 471 -28.69 34.80 11.21
N VAL A 472 -27.93 34.65 12.32
CA VAL A 472 -27.73 35.67 13.33
C VAL A 472 -26.40 36.40 13.19
N CYS A 473 -25.28 35.67 13.07
CA CYS A 473 -23.94 36.26 13.06
C CYS A 473 -23.24 36.25 11.71
N GLY A 474 -23.78 35.53 10.71
CA GLY A 474 -23.18 35.40 9.38
C GLY A 474 -21.99 34.44 9.31
N ALA A 475 -21.67 33.70 10.39
CA ALA A 475 -20.68 32.63 10.33
C ALA A 475 -21.10 31.56 9.32
N THR A 476 -20.13 30.91 8.66
CA THR A 476 -20.42 29.88 7.67
C THR A 476 -19.77 28.55 8.04
N LYS A 477 -20.43 27.44 7.71
CA LYS A 477 -19.84 26.08 7.74
C LYS A 477 -20.15 25.35 6.46
N THR A 478 -19.30 24.40 6.09
CA THR A 478 -19.54 23.50 4.96
C THR A 478 -19.74 22.08 5.47
N GLU A 479 -20.68 21.36 4.85
CA GLU A 479 -20.89 19.94 5.06
C GLU A 479 -20.82 19.20 3.72
N ALA A 480 -20.29 17.98 3.72
CA ALA A 480 -20.21 17.17 2.51
C ALA A 480 -21.57 16.58 2.15
N ILE A 481 -21.95 16.70 0.87
CA ILE A 481 -23.04 15.94 0.28
C ILE A 481 -22.44 14.64 -0.24
N ILE A 482 -22.83 13.51 0.35
CA ILE A 482 -22.24 12.21 0.01
C ILE A 482 -22.45 11.90 -1.48
N LYS A 483 -21.38 11.45 -2.16
CA LYS A 483 -21.40 10.98 -3.54
C LYS A 483 -22.48 9.91 -3.77
N THR A 484 -23.11 9.90 -4.94
CA THR A 484 -24.25 9.03 -5.24
C THR A 484 -23.88 7.58 -5.46
N GLY A 485 -22.64 7.30 -5.87
CA GLY A 485 -22.13 5.95 -6.13
C GLY A 485 -22.70 5.26 -7.38
N GLU A 486 -23.62 5.90 -8.11
CA GLU A 486 -24.21 5.36 -9.34
C GLU A 486 -23.44 5.86 -10.58
N HIS A 487 -23.15 4.96 -11.52
CA HIS A 487 -22.45 5.26 -12.76
C HIS A 487 -23.41 5.45 -13.93
N THR A 488 -23.21 6.51 -14.71
CA THR A 488 -23.88 6.70 -16.01
C THR A 488 -23.06 6.03 -17.10
N LEU A 489 -23.50 4.86 -17.56
CA LEU A 489 -22.73 3.97 -18.41
C LEU A 489 -23.08 4.11 -19.90
N VAL A 490 -22.06 4.05 -20.75
CA VAL A 490 -22.17 3.90 -22.20
C VAL A 490 -21.60 2.55 -22.59
N HIS A 491 -22.37 1.79 -23.37
CA HIS A 491 -22.03 0.47 -23.86
C HIS A 491 -21.03 0.54 -25.02
N HIS A 492 -20.06 -0.37 -25.02
CA HIS A 492 -19.10 -0.60 -26.09
C HIS A 492 -19.15 -2.08 -26.49
N ASP A 493 -19.50 -2.36 -27.74
CA ASP A 493 -19.59 -3.71 -28.28
C ASP A 493 -18.22 -4.41 -28.30
N ALA A 494 -18.24 -5.75 -28.15
CA ALA A 494 -17.07 -6.58 -28.36
C ALA A 494 -16.59 -6.50 -29.82
N VAL A 495 -15.28 -6.39 -30.00
CA VAL A 495 -14.61 -6.45 -31.30
C VAL A 495 -13.66 -7.62 -31.30
N ALA A 496 -13.83 -8.53 -32.28
CA ALA A 496 -12.93 -9.69 -32.39
C ALA A 496 -11.52 -9.24 -32.81
N ALA A 497 -10.51 -9.88 -32.24
CA ALA A 497 -9.13 -9.71 -32.69
C ALA A 497 -8.94 -10.30 -34.10
N ASP A 498 -8.14 -9.63 -34.92
CA ASP A 498 -7.92 -10.01 -36.32
C ASP A 498 -6.42 -10.26 -36.55
N CYS A 499 -6.05 -11.52 -36.62
CA CYS A 499 -4.68 -11.92 -36.89
C CYS A 499 -4.24 -11.63 -38.35
N GLY A 500 -5.16 -11.37 -39.27
CA GLY A 500 -4.84 -11.03 -40.66
C GLY A 500 -4.35 -9.59 -40.83
N THR A 501 -4.91 -8.67 -40.03
CA THR A 501 -4.49 -7.27 -39.98
C THR A 501 -3.62 -6.93 -38.77
N GLU A 502 -3.31 -7.90 -37.93
CA GLU A 502 -2.49 -7.75 -36.73
C GLU A 502 -3.09 -6.72 -35.77
N LYS A 503 -4.43 -6.75 -35.61
CA LYS A 503 -5.17 -5.84 -34.74
C LYS A 503 -5.76 -6.59 -33.55
N ASP A 504 -5.55 -6.03 -32.36
CA ASP A 504 -6.22 -6.46 -31.16
C ASP A 504 -7.73 -6.14 -31.22
N GLY A 505 -8.52 -6.99 -30.60
CA GLY A 505 -9.92 -6.79 -30.35
C GLY A 505 -10.17 -6.31 -28.92
N ASN A 506 -11.42 -6.23 -28.54
CA ASN A 506 -11.83 -5.99 -27.15
C ASN A 506 -13.03 -6.85 -26.78
N VAL A 507 -13.13 -7.18 -25.51
CA VAL A 507 -14.35 -7.71 -24.93
C VAL A 507 -15.41 -6.60 -24.83
N GLU A 508 -16.67 -6.97 -24.72
CA GLU A 508 -17.77 -6.04 -24.44
C GLU A 508 -17.53 -5.36 -23.08
N TYR A 509 -17.75 -4.03 -23.01
CA TYR A 509 -17.59 -3.27 -21.77
C TYR A 509 -18.49 -2.03 -21.76
N TRP A 510 -18.69 -1.49 -20.56
CA TRP A 510 -19.42 -0.25 -20.31
C TRP A 510 -18.47 0.79 -19.73
N GLN A 511 -18.54 2.01 -20.23
CA GLN A 511 -17.71 3.10 -19.73
C GLN A 511 -18.56 4.20 -19.09
N CYS A 512 -18.22 4.59 -17.86
CA CYS A 512 -18.88 5.70 -17.19
C CYS A 512 -18.48 7.04 -17.83
N THR A 513 -19.48 7.83 -18.21
CA THR A 513 -19.27 9.16 -18.82
C THR A 513 -18.76 10.19 -17.82
N GLY A 514 -19.04 10.02 -16.53
CA GLY A 514 -18.63 10.96 -15.48
C GLY A 514 -17.20 10.75 -15.00
N CYS A 515 -16.80 9.49 -14.78
CA CYS A 515 -15.50 9.16 -14.20
C CYS A 515 -14.53 8.46 -15.16
N GLY A 516 -14.98 8.04 -16.33
CA GLY A 516 -14.16 7.30 -17.29
C GLY A 516 -13.86 5.84 -16.92
N LYS A 517 -14.30 5.36 -15.77
CA LYS A 517 -14.15 3.97 -15.37
C LYS A 517 -14.86 3.03 -16.34
N LYS A 518 -14.28 1.84 -16.56
CA LYS A 518 -14.82 0.80 -17.42
C LYS A 518 -15.26 -0.40 -16.60
N PHE A 519 -16.33 -1.06 -17.04
CA PHE A 519 -16.96 -2.18 -16.35
C PHE A 519 -17.29 -3.29 -17.34
N THR A 520 -17.32 -4.51 -16.86
CA THR A 520 -17.74 -5.68 -17.65
C THR A 520 -19.22 -5.99 -17.52
N ASP A 521 -19.99 -5.16 -16.81
CA ASP A 521 -21.44 -5.26 -16.67
C ASP A 521 -22.14 -3.92 -16.98
N ASP A 522 -23.46 -3.98 -17.18
CA ASP A 522 -24.33 -2.86 -17.47
C ASP A 522 -24.78 -2.05 -16.23
N LYS A 523 -24.28 -2.41 -15.06
CA LYS A 523 -24.67 -1.81 -13.78
C LYS A 523 -23.57 -0.94 -13.17
N GLY A 524 -22.34 -1.04 -13.69
CA GLY A 524 -21.18 -0.39 -13.09
C GLY A 524 -20.83 -0.97 -11.73
N SER A 525 -21.06 -2.29 -11.55
CA SER A 525 -20.79 -2.97 -10.31
C SER A 525 -19.31 -2.90 -9.98
N GLU A 526 -18.98 -2.77 -8.70
CA GLU A 526 -17.60 -2.70 -8.25
C GLU A 526 -16.81 -3.98 -8.59
N ASP A 527 -17.49 -5.14 -8.59
CA ASP A 527 -16.93 -6.43 -9.00
C ASP A 527 -16.66 -6.52 -10.52
N ALA A 528 -17.32 -5.69 -11.33
CA ALA A 528 -17.16 -5.60 -12.78
C ALA A 528 -16.18 -4.50 -13.21
N TYR A 529 -15.60 -3.76 -12.26
CA TYR A 529 -14.66 -2.69 -12.56
C TYR A 529 -13.38 -3.20 -13.20
N VAL A 530 -13.04 -2.62 -14.34
CA VAL A 530 -11.84 -2.94 -15.11
C VAL A 530 -10.68 -2.09 -14.61
N THR A 531 -9.75 -2.69 -13.92
CA THR A 531 -8.59 -2.00 -13.30
C THR A 531 -7.48 -1.67 -14.30
N SER A 532 -7.45 -2.33 -15.47
CA SER A 532 -6.49 -2.08 -16.54
C SER A 532 -7.16 -2.26 -17.89
N ASP A 533 -6.91 -1.37 -18.84
CA ASP A 533 -7.40 -1.48 -20.21
C ASP A 533 -6.94 -2.76 -20.90
N ASP A 534 -5.80 -3.31 -20.51
CA ASP A 534 -5.31 -4.61 -21.02
C ASP A 534 -6.26 -5.77 -20.72
N ALA A 535 -7.06 -5.66 -19.63
CA ALA A 535 -8.07 -6.67 -19.31
C ALA A 535 -9.24 -6.70 -20.29
N LEU A 536 -9.43 -5.64 -21.07
CA LEU A 536 -10.43 -5.55 -22.13
C LEU A 536 -9.88 -5.96 -23.49
N VAL A 537 -8.57 -6.05 -23.64
CA VAL A 537 -7.92 -6.33 -24.93
C VAL A 537 -7.93 -7.81 -25.21
N ILE A 538 -8.39 -8.18 -26.40
CA ILE A 538 -8.22 -9.52 -26.97
C ILE A 538 -7.03 -9.44 -27.92
N HIS A 539 -5.87 -9.90 -27.48
CA HIS A 539 -4.68 -9.88 -28.33
C HIS A 539 -4.85 -10.80 -29.52
N TRP A 540 -4.50 -10.30 -30.69
CA TRP A 540 -4.43 -11.13 -31.87
C TRP A 540 -3.30 -12.15 -31.72
N ALA A 541 -3.55 -13.36 -32.18
CA ALA A 541 -2.56 -14.43 -32.23
C ALA A 541 -2.79 -15.28 -33.46
N HIS A 542 -1.73 -15.88 -33.98
CA HIS A 542 -1.84 -16.86 -35.05
C HIS A 542 -2.16 -18.24 -34.47
N THR A 543 -3.19 -18.89 -35.02
CA THR A 543 -3.48 -20.29 -34.72
C THR A 543 -2.65 -21.16 -35.63
N GLU A 544 -1.69 -21.88 -35.09
CA GLU A 544 -0.74 -22.69 -35.86
C GLU A 544 -1.42 -23.91 -36.47
N GLU A 545 -1.13 -24.15 -37.75
CA GLU A 545 -1.47 -25.34 -38.51
C GLU A 545 -0.22 -25.84 -39.22
N GLU A 546 0.10 -27.11 -39.04
CA GLU A 546 1.27 -27.73 -39.69
C GLU A 546 1.09 -27.83 -41.19
N ILE A 547 2.10 -27.41 -41.97
CA ILE A 547 2.27 -27.73 -43.38
C ILE A 547 3.10 -29.00 -43.41
N PRO A 548 2.53 -30.14 -43.91
CA PRO A 548 3.21 -31.41 -43.86
C PRO A 548 4.53 -31.40 -44.64
N ALA A 549 5.52 -32.10 -44.13
CA ALA A 549 6.78 -32.33 -44.82
C ALA A 549 6.55 -33.17 -46.08
N VAL A 550 7.32 -32.90 -47.11
CA VAL A 550 7.40 -33.73 -48.32
C VAL A 550 8.72 -34.52 -48.26
N ALA A 551 8.61 -35.82 -48.24
CA ALA A 551 9.80 -36.67 -48.20
C ALA A 551 10.61 -36.54 -49.51
N ALA A 552 11.94 -36.37 -49.38
CA ALA A 552 12.82 -36.42 -50.52
C ALA A 552 12.81 -37.84 -51.15
N THR A 553 12.82 -37.89 -52.46
CA THR A 553 13.01 -39.15 -53.22
C THR A 553 14.46 -39.33 -53.61
N CYS A 554 14.79 -40.37 -54.37
CA CYS A 554 16.14 -40.57 -54.85
C CYS A 554 16.59 -39.43 -55.77
N THR A 555 15.68 -38.87 -56.56
CA THR A 555 15.97 -37.88 -57.61
C THR A 555 15.38 -36.49 -57.35
N GLU A 556 14.39 -36.38 -56.45
CA GLU A 556 13.71 -35.11 -56.17
C GLU A 556 13.98 -34.66 -54.74
N THR A 557 14.14 -33.37 -54.59
CA THR A 557 14.25 -32.74 -53.26
C THR A 557 12.94 -32.86 -52.50
N GLY A 558 13.03 -33.02 -51.19
CA GLY A 558 11.89 -32.95 -50.31
C GLY A 558 11.75 -31.55 -49.70
N LEU A 559 10.77 -31.39 -48.83
CA LEU A 559 10.55 -30.17 -48.00
C LEU A 559 10.40 -30.57 -46.53
N THR A 560 10.97 -29.78 -45.66
CA THR A 560 10.71 -29.91 -44.22
C THR A 560 9.25 -29.58 -43.92
N ALA A 561 8.76 -29.94 -42.71
CA ALA A 561 7.49 -29.41 -42.24
C ALA A 561 7.59 -27.88 -42.09
N GLY A 562 6.51 -27.20 -42.37
CA GLY A 562 6.33 -25.77 -42.16
C GLY A 562 5.15 -25.51 -41.22
N VAL A 563 4.89 -24.24 -40.89
CA VAL A 563 3.75 -23.83 -40.10
C VAL A 563 3.08 -22.63 -40.74
N LYS A 564 1.76 -22.64 -40.87
CA LYS A 564 0.94 -21.50 -41.29
C LYS A 564 -0.14 -21.19 -40.27
N CYS A 565 -0.69 -20.00 -40.30
CA CYS A 565 -1.87 -19.70 -39.55
C CYS A 565 -3.12 -20.29 -40.21
N SER A 566 -3.90 -21.09 -39.48
CA SER A 566 -5.14 -21.70 -40.02
C SER A 566 -6.24 -20.67 -40.27
N VAL A 567 -6.17 -19.49 -39.65
CA VAL A 567 -7.18 -18.42 -39.73
C VAL A 567 -6.86 -17.45 -40.88
N CYS A 568 -5.65 -16.87 -40.92
CA CYS A 568 -5.29 -15.85 -41.93
C CYS A 568 -4.41 -16.37 -43.07
N GLY A 569 -3.92 -17.61 -42.99
CA GLY A 569 -3.08 -18.22 -44.02
C GLY A 569 -1.62 -17.78 -44.05
N LYS A 570 -1.20 -16.85 -43.17
CA LYS A 570 0.19 -16.36 -43.10
C LYS A 570 1.13 -17.53 -42.77
N VAL A 571 2.20 -17.71 -43.56
CA VAL A 571 3.24 -18.68 -43.26
C VAL A 571 4.07 -18.16 -42.09
N LEU A 572 4.12 -18.93 -41.01
CA LEU A 572 4.85 -18.61 -39.79
C LEU A 572 6.24 -19.23 -39.78
N THR A 573 6.35 -20.43 -40.35
CA THR A 573 7.62 -21.14 -40.58
C THR A 573 7.63 -21.68 -42.01
N GLU A 574 8.57 -21.19 -42.81
CA GLU A 574 8.73 -21.64 -44.20
C GLU A 574 9.28 -23.05 -44.23
N GLN A 575 8.81 -23.83 -45.21
CA GLN A 575 9.40 -25.13 -45.54
C GLN A 575 10.77 -24.91 -46.20
N THR A 576 11.77 -25.66 -45.80
CA THR A 576 13.09 -25.66 -46.41
C THR A 576 13.29 -26.91 -47.25
N GLU A 577 13.99 -26.78 -48.37
CA GLU A 577 14.32 -27.93 -49.23
C GLU A 577 15.28 -28.90 -48.51
N THR A 578 14.95 -30.17 -48.59
CA THR A 578 15.84 -31.26 -48.18
C THR A 578 16.42 -31.89 -49.45
N PRO A 579 17.75 -32.10 -49.53
CA PRO A 579 18.38 -32.66 -50.71
C PRO A 579 17.79 -34.02 -51.10
N ALA A 580 17.75 -34.31 -52.42
CA ALA A 580 17.43 -35.63 -52.92
C ALA A 580 18.37 -36.69 -52.31
N LEU A 581 17.82 -37.83 -51.94
CA LEU A 581 18.54 -38.88 -51.21
C LEU A 581 19.64 -39.55 -52.01
N GLY A 582 19.62 -39.39 -53.35
CA GLY A 582 20.47 -40.15 -54.28
C GLY A 582 20.04 -41.62 -54.37
N HIS A 583 20.60 -42.34 -55.34
CA HIS A 583 20.43 -43.78 -55.43
C HIS A 583 21.45 -44.49 -54.52
N ASP A 584 20.99 -45.52 -53.82
CA ASP A 584 21.78 -46.41 -52.98
C ASP A 584 21.64 -47.83 -53.58
N PHE A 585 22.57 -48.19 -54.52
CA PHE A 585 22.47 -49.43 -55.26
C PHE A 585 23.04 -50.60 -54.45
N ASP A 586 22.26 -51.66 -54.37
CA ASP A 586 22.67 -52.92 -53.79
C ASP A 586 23.70 -53.59 -54.76
N GLU A 587 24.86 -54.04 -54.24
CA GLU A 587 25.99 -54.54 -55.03
C GLU A 587 25.68 -55.84 -55.75
N ASP A 588 24.76 -56.65 -55.25
CA ASP A 588 24.42 -57.96 -55.84
C ASP A 588 23.31 -57.85 -56.91
N THR A 589 22.31 -56.98 -56.63
CA THR A 589 21.15 -56.84 -57.53
C THR A 589 21.22 -55.66 -58.47
N LEU A 590 22.14 -54.72 -58.21
CA LEU A 590 22.33 -53.44 -58.92
C LEU A 590 21.06 -52.62 -59.03
N LYS A 591 20.14 -52.81 -58.02
CA LYS A 591 18.91 -52.05 -57.85
C LYS A 591 19.06 -51.09 -56.71
N CYS A 592 18.53 -49.90 -56.85
CA CYS A 592 18.43 -48.96 -55.74
C CYS A 592 17.55 -49.57 -54.66
N THR A 593 18.08 -49.64 -53.46
CA THR A 593 17.37 -50.20 -52.27
C THR A 593 16.15 -49.38 -51.89
N ARG A 594 16.06 -48.09 -52.28
CA ARG A 594 15.01 -47.16 -51.97
C ARG A 594 13.91 -47.08 -53.03
N CYS A 595 14.22 -46.97 -54.30
CA CYS A 595 13.23 -46.80 -55.36
C CYS A 595 13.09 -48.03 -56.28
N GLY A 596 14.02 -48.99 -56.25
CA GLY A 596 14.03 -50.18 -57.06
C GLY A 596 14.50 -50.00 -58.52
N GLU A 597 14.91 -48.77 -58.89
CA GLU A 597 15.49 -48.51 -60.21
C GLU A 597 16.86 -49.15 -60.32
N PHE A 598 17.23 -49.56 -61.54
CA PHE A 598 18.56 -50.11 -61.85
C PHE A 598 19.58 -49.00 -62.09
N GLU A 599 20.85 -49.26 -61.83
CA GLU A 599 21.93 -48.37 -62.16
C GLU A 599 21.95 -48.12 -63.69
N GLU A 600 22.11 -46.84 -64.11
CA GLU A 600 22.08 -46.49 -65.56
C GLU A 600 23.05 -47.32 -66.40
N SER A 601 24.20 -47.69 -65.84
CA SER A 601 25.17 -48.56 -66.50
C SER A 601 24.62 -49.95 -66.83
N VAL A 602 23.69 -50.45 -65.98
CA VAL A 602 23.03 -51.76 -66.17
C VAL A 602 21.90 -51.65 -67.18
N VAL A 603 21.13 -50.56 -67.14
CA VAL A 603 20.05 -50.32 -68.12
C VAL A 603 20.63 -50.17 -69.53
N ALA A 604 21.74 -49.45 -69.69
CA ALA A 604 22.44 -49.32 -70.96
C ALA A 604 23.00 -50.67 -71.47
N ALA A 605 23.53 -51.51 -70.55
CA ALA A 605 24.05 -52.84 -70.93
C ALA A 605 22.95 -53.83 -71.38
N ILE A 606 21.75 -53.73 -70.71
CA ILE A 606 20.60 -54.56 -71.11
C ILE A 606 20.00 -54.12 -72.45
N GLY A 607 20.02 -52.80 -72.74
CA GLY A 607 19.53 -52.20 -73.97
C GLY A 607 20.41 -52.59 -75.21
N ASP A 608 21.71 -52.78 -74.98
CA ASP A 608 22.66 -53.11 -76.08
C ASP A 608 22.72 -54.62 -76.41
N HIS A 609 22.24 -55.48 -75.50
CA HIS A 609 22.08 -56.90 -75.72
C HIS A 609 20.60 -57.25 -75.98
N GLY A 610 20.10 -56.78 -77.14
CA GLY A 610 18.77 -57.18 -77.61
C GLY A 610 18.60 -58.69 -77.58
N TYR A 611 17.64 -59.21 -76.80
CA TYR A 611 17.21 -60.59 -76.86
C TYR A 611 16.74 -60.89 -78.31
N LYS A 612 17.53 -61.61 -79.05
CA LYS A 612 17.02 -62.35 -80.20
C LYS A 612 16.34 -63.60 -79.62
N THR A 613 15.05 -63.62 -79.66
CA THR A 613 14.28 -64.85 -79.57
C THR A 613 14.65 -65.83 -80.63
#